data_c326b882104c8aa3e5b08fc42a8ef898
#
_entry.id   c326b882104c8aa3e5b08fc42a8ef898
#
_cell.length_a   1.000
_cell.length_b   1.000
_cell.length_c   1.000
_cell.angle_alpha   90.00
_cell.angle_beta   90.00
_cell.angle_gamma   90.00
#
_symmetry.space_group_name_H-M   'P 1'
#
loop_
_entity.id
_entity.type
_entity.pdbx_description
1 polymer ?
#
loop_
_entity_poly.entity_id
_entity_poly.type
_entity_poly.pdbx_seq_one_letter_code
_entity_poly.pdbx_strand_id
1 'polypeptide(L)'
;MPQLLARTGRRLRRWRSGLIGVACLMLSGCNATLLPHHNGGSGEGSEPRQQVADYQSTDCDDIWSLNGDTAENNPLYWLRGMDCADRLSATRARAEASAQAADRWQGALKRGILLANAKITPAERRQLVGDIDALSSQIPSRIRPLYQVWRDGQALQLS
;
A
#
# COMPACT_ATOMS: atom_id res chain seq x y z
N MET A 1 8.55 -18.71 -70.90
CA MET A 1 9.96 -18.99 -71.29
C MET A 1 10.85 -17.96 -70.76
N PRO A 2 12.03 -18.24 -70.32
CA PRO A 2 12.53 -19.24 -69.36
C PRO A 2 13.07 -18.57 -68.09
N GLN A 3 13.08 -19.21 -66.94
CA GLN A 3 14.13 -20.02 -66.37
C GLN A 3 15.54 -19.38 -66.28
N LEU A 4 16.14 -19.49 -65.13
CA LEU A 4 17.56 -19.56 -64.74
C LEU A 4 17.99 -18.41 -63.83
N LEU A 5 18.58 -18.55 -62.70
CA LEU A 5 19.43 -19.52 -62.00
C LEU A 5 19.45 -19.05 -60.54
N ALA A 6 19.17 -19.74 -59.52
CA ALA A 6 19.86 -20.79 -58.80
C ALA A 6 21.28 -20.45 -58.32
N ARG A 7 21.48 -20.65 -57.01
CA ARG A 7 22.73 -20.93 -56.32
C ARG A 7 23.68 -19.80 -56.10
N THR A 8 23.72 -19.34 -54.88
CA THR A 8 24.97 -19.40 -54.06
C THR A 8 24.68 -18.80 -52.71
N GLY A 9 25.03 -19.46 -51.65
CA GLY A 9 25.02 -18.79 -50.32
C GLY A 9 24.77 -19.70 -49.10
N ARG A 10 25.05 -20.97 -49.20
CA ARG A 10 25.17 -21.85 -48.06
C ARG A 10 26.64 -21.92 -47.63
N ARG A 11 27.12 -20.97 -46.90
CA ARG A 11 28.35 -21.10 -46.08
C ARG A 11 28.62 -19.81 -45.31
N LEU A 12 27.83 -19.52 -44.27
CA LEU A 12 28.26 -18.54 -43.23
C LEU A 12 27.33 -18.63 -42.01
N ARG A 13 27.01 -19.86 -41.58
CA ARG A 13 26.12 -20.04 -40.45
C ARG A 13 26.71 -20.96 -39.39
N ARG A 14 27.99 -20.94 -39.19
CA ARG A 14 28.65 -21.82 -38.20
C ARG A 14 29.64 -21.17 -37.25
N TRP A 15 29.67 -19.83 -37.13
CA TRP A 15 30.64 -19.19 -36.24
C TRP A 15 30.02 -18.18 -35.26
N ARG A 16 28.71 -18.21 -35.03
CA ARG A 16 28.06 -17.32 -34.04
C ARG A 16 27.48 -18.02 -32.82
N SER A 17 27.74 -19.33 -32.66
CA SER A 17 27.18 -20.11 -31.54
C SER A 17 28.16 -20.32 -30.38
N GLY A 18 29.32 -19.68 -30.39
CA GLY A 18 30.37 -19.90 -29.38
C GLY A 18 30.56 -18.80 -28.34
N LEU A 19 29.87 -17.67 -28.44
CA LEU A 19 30.11 -16.51 -27.56
C LEU A 19 28.92 -16.11 -26.66
N ILE A 20 27.81 -16.83 -26.68
CA ILE A 20 26.65 -16.55 -25.84
C ILE A 20 26.65 -17.35 -24.53
N GLY A 21 27.59 -18.30 -24.38
CA GLY A 21 27.63 -19.22 -23.23
C GLY A 21 28.33 -18.72 -21.98
N VAL A 22 28.99 -17.55 -21.99
CA VAL A 22 29.81 -17.10 -20.85
C VAL A 22 29.21 -15.91 -20.09
N ALA A 23 28.15 -15.29 -20.57
CA ALA A 23 27.57 -14.08 -19.95
C ALA A 23 26.47 -14.35 -18.91
N CYS A 24 26.08 -15.58 -18.65
CA CYS A 24 24.98 -15.91 -17.70
C CYS A 24 25.44 -16.39 -16.32
N LEU A 25 26.73 -16.34 -15.99
CA LEU A 25 27.25 -16.89 -14.73
C LEU A 25 27.59 -15.86 -13.65
N MET A 26 27.23 -14.57 -13.83
CA MET A 26 27.56 -13.52 -12.85
C MET A 26 26.37 -12.91 -12.12
N LEU A 27 25.22 -13.59 -12.07
CA LEU A 27 24.01 -13.11 -11.36
C LEU A 27 23.56 -14.01 -10.21
N SER A 28 24.44 -14.83 -9.66
CA SER A 28 24.17 -15.61 -8.46
C SER A 28 25.10 -15.17 -7.32
N GLY A 29 24.86 -14.01 -6.78
CA GLY A 29 25.64 -13.43 -5.72
C GLY A 29 24.86 -12.62 -4.71
N CYS A 30 23.81 -13.20 -4.10
CA CYS A 30 23.27 -12.77 -2.82
C CYS A 30 23.10 -13.99 -1.91
N ASN A 31 24.18 -14.69 -1.66
CA ASN A 31 24.28 -15.54 -0.49
C ASN A 31 25.11 -14.78 0.56
N ALA A 32 24.42 -14.02 1.39
CA ALA A 32 24.96 -13.50 2.63
C ALA A 32 24.92 -14.63 3.68
N THR A 33 25.84 -15.58 3.55
CA THR A 33 26.17 -16.51 4.64
C THR A 33 27.68 -16.62 4.75
N LEU A 34 28.16 -16.43 5.97
CA LEU A 34 29.54 -16.53 6.42
C LEU A 34 30.33 -15.20 6.44
N LEU A 35 29.86 -14.28 7.28
CA LEU A 35 30.80 -13.40 7.99
C LEU A 35 30.89 -13.89 9.44
N PRO A 36 32.10 -14.09 9.97
CA PRO A 36 32.28 -14.50 11.36
C PRO A 36 31.74 -13.40 12.28
N HIS A 37 31.06 -13.81 13.33
CA HIS A 37 30.65 -12.94 14.41
C HIS A 37 31.84 -12.12 14.90
N HIS A 38 31.91 -10.85 14.47
CA HIS A 38 32.61 -9.86 15.24
C HIS A 38 31.68 -9.39 16.35
N ASN A 39 31.94 -9.94 17.51
CA ASN A 39 31.49 -9.37 18.77
C ASN A 39 32.15 -7.99 18.88
N GLY A 40 31.36 -6.92 18.79
CA GLY A 40 31.88 -5.57 19.04
C GLY A 40 30.97 -4.50 18.46
N GLY A 41 30.12 -3.90 19.30
CA GLY A 41 29.48 -2.61 19.01
C GLY A 41 27.97 -2.66 18.80
N SER A 42 27.28 -2.68 19.87
CA SER A 42 25.95 -2.17 20.20
C SER A 42 25.40 -1.13 19.23
N GLY A 43 24.81 -1.58 18.17
CA GLY A 43 23.86 -0.88 17.36
C GLY A 43 22.58 -1.71 17.36
N GLU A 44 22.15 -2.15 18.54
CA GLU A 44 20.80 -2.64 18.73
C GLU A 44 19.86 -1.48 18.45
N GLY A 45 19.31 -1.45 17.25
CA GLY A 45 18.07 -0.77 17.03
C GLY A 45 17.11 -1.31 18.09
N SER A 46 16.83 -0.49 19.09
CA SER A 46 15.96 -0.86 20.20
C SER A 46 14.62 -1.27 19.60
N GLU A 47 14.37 -2.57 19.51
CA GLU A 47 13.02 -3.04 19.19
C GLU A 47 12.03 -2.40 20.15
N PRO A 48 10.92 -1.87 19.64
CA PRO A 48 9.92 -1.26 20.51
C PRO A 48 9.47 -2.26 21.57
N ARG A 49 9.68 -1.95 22.84
CA ARG A 49 9.33 -2.82 23.98
C ARG A 49 7.82 -2.97 24.17
N GLN A 50 7.00 -2.24 23.42
CA GLN A 50 5.54 -2.31 23.46
C GLN A 50 5.04 -2.90 22.14
N GLN A 51 4.42 -4.06 22.21
CA GLN A 51 3.63 -4.59 21.11
C GLN A 51 2.31 -3.82 21.04
N VAL A 52 2.03 -3.28 19.88
CA VAL A 52 0.74 -2.66 19.58
C VAL A 52 -0.21 -3.77 19.18
N ALA A 53 -1.49 -3.72 19.61
CA ALA A 53 -2.49 -4.71 19.23
C ALA A 53 -2.58 -4.81 17.70
N ASP A 54 -2.57 -6.05 17.19
CA ASP A 54 -2.69 -6.35 15.78
C ASP A 54 -4.16 -6.61 15.43
N TYR A 55 -4.67 -5.82 14.46
CA TYR A 55 -6.05 -5.92 14.00
C TYR A 55 -6.20 -6.77 12.73
N GLN A 56 -5.15 -7.47 12.28
CA GLN A 56 -5.21 -8.25 11.04
C GLN A 56 -6.24 -9.38 11.08
N SER A 57 -6.46 -9.97 12.25
CA SER A 57 -7.46 -11.02 12.48
C SER A 57 -8.87 -10.50 12.74
N THR A 58 -9.08 -9.19 12.85
CA THR A 58 -10.40 -8.61 13.05
C THR A 58 -11.23 -8.74 11.78
N ASP A 59 -12.44 -9.26 11.90
CA ASP A 59 -13.36 -9.35 10.77
C ASP A 59 -13.76 -7.96 10.26
N CYS A 60 -13.88 -7.85 8.93
CA CYS A 60 -14.21 -6.57 8.31
C CYS A 60 -15.62 -6.07 8.66
N ASP A 61 -16.50 -6.96 9.06
CA ASP A 61 -17.84 -6.57 9.53
C ASP A 61 -17.78 -5.92 10.93
N ASP A 62 -16.78 -6.26 11.73
CA ASP A 62 -16.64 -5.79 13.10
C ASP A 62 -15.75 -4.56 13.24
N ILE A 63 -14.80 -4.35 12.29
CA ILE A 63 -13.78 -3.30 12.41
C ILE A 63 -14.35 -1.90 12.65
N TRP A 64 -15.50 -1.59 12.02
CA TRP A 64 -16.11 -0.27 12.10
C TRP A 64 -16.87 -0.03 13.40
N SER A 65 -17.20 -1.10 14.12
CA SER A 65 -17.85 -1.02 15.44
C SER A 65 -16.87 -0.74 16.57
N LEU A 66 -15.56 -0.98 16.33
CA LEU A 66 -14.52 -0.71 17.32
C LEU A 66 -14.30 0.79 17.49
N ASN A 67 -14.41 1.23 18.75
CA ASN A 67 -14.29 2.62 19.13
C ASN A 67 -13.38 2.76 20.37
N GLY A 68 -12.94 3.99 20.62
CA GLY A 68 -12.18 4.35 21.80
C GLY A 68 -10.67 4.36 21.59
N ASP A 69 -9.96 4.85 22.60
CA ASP A 69 -8.56 5.20 22.50
C ASP A 69 -7.65 4.04 22.13
N THR A 70 -7.96 2.84 22.58
CA THR A 70 -7.14 1.65 22.29
C THR A 70 -7.11 1.31 20.80
N ALA A 71 -8.24 1.39 20.13
CA ALA A 71 -8.33 1.13 18.69
C ALA A 71 -7.96 2.38 17.89
N GLU A 72 -8.61 3.50 18.15
CA GLU A 72 -8.52 4.72 17.35
C GLU A 72 -7.15 5.41 17.42
N ASN A 73 -6.37 5.17 18.47
CA ASN A 73 -4.96 5.61 18.57
C ASN A 73 -3.94 4.60 18.05
N ASN A 74 -4.39 3.49 17.44
CA ASN A 74 -3.54 2.47 16.88
C ASN A 74 -3.50 2.55 15.35
N PRO A 75 -2.35 2.84 14.71
CA PRO A 75 -2.25 2.90 13.26
C PRO A 75 -2.66 1.60 12.54
N LEU A 76 -2.44 0.42 13.16
CA LEU A 76 -2.79 -0.87 12.59
C LEU A 76 -4.31 -1.05 12.47
N TYR A 77 -5.08 -0.49 13.40
CA TYR A 77 -6.53 -0.43 13.29
C TYR A 77 -6.97 0.29 12.01
N TRP A 78 -6.41 1.47 11.74
CA TRP A 78 -6.74 2.27 10.56
C TRP A 78 -6.31 1.60 9.26
N LEU A 79 -5.13 0.96 9.24
CA LEU A 79 -4.67 0.18 8.08
C LEU A 79 -5.60 -1.00 7.80
N ARG A 80 -6.06 -1.71 8.84
CA ARG A 80 -7.05 -2.77 8.68
C ARG A 80 -8.37 -2.22 8.17
N GLY A 81 -8.83 -1.09 8.70
CA GLY A 81 -10.03 -0.41 8.21
C GLY A 81 -9.93 -0.06 6.73
N MET A 82 -8.80 0.46 6.27
CA MET A 82 -8.56 0.75 4.83
C MET A 82 -8.66 -0.52 3.97
N ASP A 83 -7.98 -1.61 4.37
CA ASP A 83 -8.05 -2.91 3.68
C ASP A 83 -9.48 -3.44 3.61
N CYS A 84 -10.24 -3.31 4.69
CA CYS A 84 -11.64 -3.72 4.72
C CYS A 84 -12.53 -2.84 3.84
N ALA A 85 -12.32 -1.52 3.83
CA ALA A 85 -13.09 -0.60 3.00
C ALA A 85 -12.91 -0.88 1.50
N ASP A 86 -11.69 -1.24 1.08
CA ASP A 86 -11.36 -1.56 -0.32
C ASP A 86 -12.10 -2.80 -0.85
N ARG A 87 -12.58 -3.66 0.06
CA ARG A 87 -13.33 -4.89 -0.27
C ARG A 87 -14.84 -4.67 -0.32
N LEU A 88 -15.33 -3.53 0.13
CA LEU A 88 -16.76 -3.24 0.14
C LEU A 88 -17.27 -2.85 -1.25
N SER A 89 -18.52 -3.24 -1.54
CA SER A 89 -19.24 -2.63 -2.65
C SER A 89 -19.52 -1.15 -2.36
N ALA A 90 -19.64 -0.33 -3.39
CA ALA A 90 -19.93 1.10 -3.22
C ALA A 90 -21.19 1.36 -2.40
N THR A 91 -22.23 0.53 -2.57
CA THR A 91 -23.48 0.63 -1.80
C THR A 91 -23.25 0.35 -0.32
N ARG A 92 -22.53 -0.71 0.01
CA ARG A 92 -22.22 -1.06 1.40
C ARG A 92 -21.31 -0.04 2.05
N ALA A 93 -20.27 0.42 1.35
CA ALA A 93 -19.40 1.48 1.84
C ALA A 93 -20.14 2.77 2.18
N ARG A 94 -21.12 3.17 1.34
CA ARG A 94 -21.98 4.34 1.63
C ARG A 94 -22.89 4.10 2.84
N ALA A 95 -23.44 2.91 2.99
CA ALA A 95 -24.28 2.57 4.14
C ALA A 95 -23.47 2.62 5.45
N GLU A 96 -22.30 1.99 5.48
CA GLU A 96 -21.40 2.03 6.64
C GLU A 96 -20.92 3.46 6.94
N ALA A 97 -20.60 4.24 5.92
CA ALA A 97 -20.18 5.63 6.08
C ALA A 97 -21.29 6.50 6.68
N SER A 98 -22.55 6.24 6.36
CA SER A 98 -23.69 6.99 6.90
C SER A 98 -23.92 6.74 8.41
N ALA A 99 -23.45 5.61 8.90
CA ALA A 99 -23.50 5.26 10.33
C ALA A 99 -22.40 5.94 11.16
N GLN A 100 -21.39 6.54 10.52
CA GLN A 100 -20.26 7.18 11.20
C GLN A 100 -20.59 8.65 11.48
N ALA A 101 -20.56 9.06 12.75
CA ALA A 101 -20.71 10.46 13.15
C ALA A 101 -19.46 11.25 12.74
N ALA A 102 -19.62 12.32 11.96
CA ALA A 102 -18.50 13.10 11.41
C ALA A 102 -18.19 14.40 12.17
N ASP A 103 -18.68 14.53 13.40
CA ASP A 103 -18.46 15.66 14.31
C ASP A 103 -17.07 15.63 14.99
N ARG A 104 -16.42 14.46 14.98
CA ARG A 104 -15.08 14.25 15.53
C ARG A 104 -14.17 13.63 14.47
N TRP A 105 -12.86 13.86 14.60
CA TRP A 105 -11.86 13.41 13.63
C TRP A 105 -11.92 11.89 13.36
N GLN A 106 -12.22 11.07 14.36
CA GLN A 106 -12.31 9.62 14.21
C GLN A 106 -13.43 9.22 13.25
N GLY A 107 -14.63 9.73 13.50
CA GLY A 107 -15.79 9.44 12.65
C GLY A 107 -15.65 10.04 11.26
N ALA A 108 -15.09 11.25 11.16
CA ALA A 108 -14.79 11.88 9.88
C ALA A 108 -13.79 11.05 9.06
N LEU A 109 -12.72 10.52 9.69
CA LEU A 109 -11.74 9.67 9.03
C LEU A 109 -12.31 8.29 8.65
N LYS A 110 -13.10 7.65 9.52
CA LYS A 110 -13.83 6.41 9.20
C LYS A 110 -14.71 6.61 7.98
N ARG A 111 -15.53 7.66 8.00
CA ARG A 111 -16.39 8.03 6.87
C ARG A 111 -15.57 8.28 5.60
N GLY A 112 -14.44 8.97 5.72
CA GLY A 112 -13.53 9.26 4.61
C GLY A 112 -12.97 8.01 3.95
N ILE A 113 -12.45 7.08 4.75
CA ILE A 113 -11.92 5.81 4.30
C ILE A 113 -13.00 4.99 3.58
N LEU A 114 -14.18 4.88 4.17
CA LEU A 114 -15.31 4.13 3.60
C LEU A 114 -15.77 4.72 2.25
N LEU A 115 -15.81 6.04 2.11
CA LEU A 115 -16.26 6.70 0.88
C LEU A 115 -15.19 6.78 -0.20
N ALA A 116 -13.91 6.69 0.14
CA ALA A 116 -12.81 6.87 -0.81
C ALA A 116 -12.96 6.01 -2.07
N ASN A 117 -13.41 4.76 -1.93
CA ASN A 117 -13.62 3.79 -3.01
C ASN A 117 -15.10 3.59 -3.40
N ALA A 118 -16.03 4.38 -2.84
CA ALA A 118 -17.48 4.25 -3.06
C ALA A 118 -17.98 4.94 -4.34
N LYS A 119 -17.11 5.14 -5.35
CA LYS A 119 -17.44 5.83 -6.62
C LYS A 119 -18.03 7.22 -6.37
N ILE A 120 -17.42 7.98 -5.49
CA ILE A 120 -17.79 9.37 -5.21
C ILE A 120 -17.34 10.29 -6.36
N THR A 121 -18.08 11.36 -6.56
CA THR A 121 -17.72 12.40 -7.53
C THR A 121 -16.51 13.22 -7.07
N PRO A 122 -15.80 13.92 -7.96
CA PRO A 122 -14.73 14.83 -7.57
C PRO A 122 -15.19 15.93 -6.58
N ALA A 123 -16.44 16.38 -6.68
CA ALA A 123 -17.00 17.34 -5.73
C ALA A 123 -17.17 16.75 -4.33
N GLU A 124 -17.77 15.55 -4.24
CA GLU A 124 -17.87 14.82 -2.98
C GLU A 124 -16.51 14.55 -2.36
N ARG A 125 -15.51 14.17 -3.17
CA ARG A 125 -14.15 13.94 -2.69
C ARG A 125 -13.50 15.20 -2.12
N ARG A 126 -13.64 16.35 -2.78
CA ARG A 126 -13.15 17.64 -2.26
C ARG A 126 -13.82 18.00 -0.92
N GLN A 127 -15.13 17.82 -0.84
CA GLN A 127 -15.86 18.08 0.39
C GLN A 127 -15.37 17.17 1.52
N LEU A 128 -15.25 15.88 1.25
CA LEU A 128 -14.77 14.87 2.21
C LEU A 128 -13.38 15.19 2.77
N VAL A 129 -12.43 15.55 1.90
CA VAL A 129 -11.08 15.95 2.31
C VAL A 129 -11.12 17.22 3.14
N GLY A 130 -11.92 18.22 2.73
CA GLY A 130 -12.08 19.47 3.47
C GLY A 130 -12.66 19.29 4.87
N ASP A 131 -13.65 18.41 5.02
CA ASP A 131 -14.27 18.11 6.32
C ASP A 131 -13.26 17.50 7.30
N ILE A 132 -12.40 16.59 6.83
CA ILE A 132 -11.37 15.97 7.66
C ILE A 132 -10.22 16.97 7.93
N ASP A 133 -9.81 17.75 6.93
CA ASP A 133 -8.76 18.77 7.08
C ASP A 133 -9.13 19.78 8.18
N ALA A 134 -10.39 20.14 8.29
CA ALA A 134 -10.88 21.04 9.35
C ALA A 134 -10.69 20.45 10.78
N LEU A 135 -10.62 19.14 10.90
CA LEU A 135 -10.41 18.43 12.16
C LEU A 135 -8.97 17.95 12.37
N SER A 136 -8.07 18.22 11.41
CA SER A 136 -6.72 17.65 11.36
C SER A 136 -5.85 18.01 12.57
N SER A 137 -6.06 19.16 13.20
CA SER A 137 -5.35 19.55 14.42
C SER A 137 -5.65 18.64 15.62
N GLN A 138 -6.79 17.96 15.61
CA GLN A 138 -7.22 17.04 16.66
C GLN A 138 -6.66 15.61 16.46
N ILE A 139 -6.10 15.32 15.29
CA ILE A 139 -5.55 14.00 14.97
C ILE A 139 -4.25 13.78 15.77
N PRO A 140 -4.16 12.72 16.59
CA PRO A 140 -2.97 12.41 17.37
C PRO A 140 -1.72 12.25 16.50
N SER A 141 -0.55 12.63 17.01
CA SER A 141 0.72 12.58 16.28
C SER A 141 1.04 11.20 15.72
N ARG A 142 0.63 10.11 16.39
CA ARG A 142 0.84 8.73 15.94
C ARG A 142 -0.04 8.31 14.77
N ILE A 143 -1.18 8.99 14.56
CA ILE A 143 -2.11 8.73 13.46
C ILE A 143 -1.90 9.70 12.30
N ARG A 144 -1.36 10.88 12.57
CA ARG A 144 -1.18 11.94 11.57
C ARG A 144 -0.42 11.51 10.32
N PRO A 145 0.68 10.71 10.36
CA PRO A 145 1.35 10.25 9.14
C PRO A 145 0.44 9.40 8.26
N LEU A 146 -0.36 8.51 8.85
CA LEU A 146 -1.32 7.68 8.11
C LEU A 146 -2.40 8.55 7.46
N TYR A 147 -2.96 9.51 8.20
CA TYR A 147 -3.91 10.47 7.67
C TYR A 147 -3.33 11.26 6.49
N GLN A 148 -2.09 11.74 6.59
CA GLN A 148 -1.43 12.48 5.50
C GLN A 148 -1.29 11.64 4.23
N VAL A 149 -0.83 10.38 4.35
CA VAL A 149 -0.72 9.47 3.20
C VAL A 149 -2.08 9.24 2.56
N TRP A 150 -3.12 8.98 3.34
CA TRP A 150 -4.48 8.80 2.84
C TRP A 150 -4.98 10.07 2.13
N ARG A 151 -4.83 11.23 2.76
CA ARG A 151 -5.23 12.54 2.23
C ARG A 151 -4.55 12.85 0.90
N ASP A 152 -3.25 12.65 0.82
CA ASP A 152 -2.48 12.89 -0.41
C ASP A 152 -2.92 11.96 -1.54
N GLY A 153 -3.23 10.71 -1.21
CA GLY A 153 -3.86 9.77 -2.15
C GLY A 153 -5.22 10.27 -2.68
N GLN A 154 -6.04 10.90 -1.83
CA GLN A 154 -7.30 11.50 -2.28
C GLN A 154 -7.07 12.74 -3.15
N ALA A 155 -6.08 13.55 -2.83
CA ALA A 155 -5.73 14.75 -3.61
C ALA A 155 -5.25 14.38 -5.03
N LEU A 156 -4.47 13.31 -5.16
CA LEU A 156 -4.02 12.79 -6.47
C LEU A 156 -5.17 12.35 -7.37
N GLN A 157 -6.31 11.93 -6.82
CA GLN A 157 -7.50 11.56 -7.60
C GLN A 157 -8.32 12.77 -8.07
N LEU A 158 -7.92 13.98 -7.69
CA LEU A 158 -8.55 15.24 -8.09
C LEU A 158 -7.74 16.00 -9.14
N SER A 159 -6.52 15.54 -9.44
CA SER A 159 -5.59 16.16 -10.40
C SER A 159 -5.89 15.79 -11.85
#